data_226243efbb1b57dfc2c0dd879566257c
#
_entry.id   226243efbb1b57dfc2c0dd879566257c
#
_cell.length_a   1.000
_cell.length_b   1.000
_cell.length_c   1.000
_cell.angle_alpha   90.00
_cell.angle_beta   90.00
_cell.angle_gamma   90.00
#
_symmetry.space_group_name_H-M   'P 1'
#
loop_
_entity.id
_entity.type
_entity.pdbx_description
1 polymer ?
#
loop_
_entity_poly.entity_id
_entity_poly.type
_entity_poly.pdbx_seq_one_letter_code
_entity_poly.pdbx_strand_id
1 'polypeptide(L)'
;MRSRIFVKLMVVFLLVIGVTAITLQLTVRRVWERTLREQIERNLQQKTVMFAHRVEADRQHSLVDIAAQEGQAAGARATVVDPTGKVLADSEADASTMENHAQRKEFVAALAGQVGVDERKSHTLGIPFLYVAAPVSGGAVRLAYPLPEIEITDRPLGVALFWGSLSAFLFAVVVAAIASHYVGRRLQRIVKFAERVASGDLTARIASASTDEIGQVAAALDKTTHRVEESYARVQTSQRELETLLDSMQDAVIAVGADGRVQWANRGMNRLLLHHPRLNAPVIDSVRDPDFLAVIQKAAHEQVVSSARSNTIAAGRTFDVTAAPMPGGGAVAVLRDLTETERMEKSRRDFIANVSHELRTPLTSIQGYTETLLDSPLADNHVRDFLEIIRKNAARMTRLTEDLLTLARVESGEQRFDIQRVSAEELLQDALESFREVARSYGVELAIENSVFAGAVKADREAIHQIFSNLIENALKYAASGKKVILGARATKSGVEFYVRDFGPGISSEHLPRLFERFYRVDKARSRESGGTGLGLAIAKHIVLAHEGTIRAESELNHGSTFLFTLTASEPG
;
A
#
# COMPACT_ATOMS: atom_id res chain seq x y z
N MET A 1 29.13 -3.41 -21.31
CA MET A 1 28.82 -3.53 -22.75
C MET A 1 28.92 -2.17 -23.41
N ARG A 2 29.93 -1.95 -24.28
CA ARG A 2 29.97 -0.74 -25.10
C ARG A 2 28.69 -0.70 -25.94
N SER A 3 27.95 0.38 -25.86
CA SER A 3 26.70 0.55 -26.58
C SER A 3 26.92 0.32 -28.09
N ARG A 4 26.54 -0.83 -28.61
CA ARG A 4 26.71 -1.23 -30.02
C ARG A 4 26.10 -0.21 -30.98
N ILE A 5 25.10 0.56 -30.55
CA ILE A 5 24.42 1.58 -31.35
C ILE A 5 25.34 2.78 -31.57
N PHE A 6 26.06 3.27 -30.54
CA PHE A 6 26.98 4.42 -30.68
C PHE A 6 28.18 4.08 -31.54
N VAL A 7 28.73 2.86 -31.41
CA VAL A 7 29.82 2.41 -32.27
C VAL A 7 29.34 2.37 -33.73
N LYS A 8 28.16 1.89 -33.99
CA LYS A 8 27.58 1.87 -35.35
C LYS A 8 27.38 3.27 -35.91
N LEU A 9 26.79 4.20 -35.12
CA LEU A 9 26.63 5.60 -35.53
C LEU A 9 27.97 6.29 -35.79
N MET A 10 28.95 6.10 -34.93
CA MET A 10 30.29 6.63 -35.09
C MET A 10 30.93 6.11 -36.38
N VAL A 11 30.85 4.82 -36.67
CA VAL A 11 31.37 4.22 -37.91
C VAL A 11 30.70 4.82 -39.14
N VAL A 12 29.37 4.97 -39.13
CA VAL A 12 28.65 5.59 -40.24
C VAL A 12 29.06 7.04 -40.44
N PHE A 13 29.22 7.82 -39.38
CA PHE A 13 29.66 9.21 -39.44
C PHE A 13 31.08 9.35 -40.00
N LEU A 14 32.00 8.50 -39.53
CA LEU A 14 33.39 8.46 -40.03
C LEU A 14 33.45 8.04 -41.49
N LEU A 15 32.61 7.10 -41.91
CA LEU A 15 32.51 6.69 -43.32
C LEU A 15 32.03 7.85 -44.20
N VAL A 16 30.99 8.57 -43.77
CA VAL A 16 30.49 9.74 -44.49
C VAL A 16 31.56 10.82 -44.63
N ILE A 17 32.29 11.15 -43.55
CA ILE A 17 33.39 12.11 -43.56
C ILE A 17 34.51 11.63 -44.46
N GLY A 18 34.88 10.34 -44.39
CA GLY A 18 35.94 9.79 -45.24
C GLY A 18 35.54 9.86 -46.74
N VAL A 19 34.33 9.47 -47.07
CA VAL A 19 33.82 9.55 -48.46
C VAL A 19 33.80 11.02 -48.95
N THR A 20 33.35 11.95 -48.13
CA THR A 20 33.27 13.36 -48.44
C THR A 20 34.68 13.93 -48.67
N ALA A 21 35.64 13.62 -47.81
CA ALA A 21 37.03 14.08 -47.93
C ALA A 21 37.68 13.53 -49.21
N ILE A 22 37.49 12.26 -49.52
CA ILE A 22 38.01 11.65 -50.76
C ILE A 22 37.39 12.31 -51.98
N THR A 23 36.05 12.48 -51.98
CA THR A 23 35.36 13.12 -53.10
C THR A 23 35.82 14.56 -53.32
N LEU A 24 35.95 15.31 -52.23
CA LEU A 24 36.46 16.68 -52.28
C LEU A 24 37.90 16.76 -52.85
N GLN A 25 38.80 15.86 -52.36
CA GLN A 25 40.16 15.80 -52.82
C GLN A 25 40.26 15.49 -54.32
N LEU A 26 39.47 14.49 -54.78
CA LEU A 26 39.46 14.12 -56.19
C LEU A 26 38.85 15.24 -57.05
N THR A 27 37.83 15.93 -56.58
CA THR A 27 37.19 17.02 -57.30
C THR A 27 38.13 18.24 -57.38
N VAL A 28 38.73 18.67 -56.29
CA VAL A 28 39.68 19.80 -56.27
C VAL A 28 40.85 19.51 -57.17
N ARG A 29 41.41 18.30 -57.11
CA ARG A 29 42.52 17.91 -58.00
C ARG A 29 42.13 17.99 -59.46
N ARG A 30 40.99 17.42 -59.87
CA ARG A 30 40.52 17.47 -61.29
C ARG A 30 40.25 18.89 -61.76
N VAL A 31 39.64 19.71 -60.94
CA VAL A 31 39.36 21.11 -61.28
C VAL A 31 40.66 21.87 -61.44
N TRP A 32 41.62 21.68 -60.51
CA TRP A 32 42.91 22.33 -60.54
C TRP A 32 43.72 21.94 -61.78
N GLU A 33 43.86 20.65 -62.08
CA GLU A 33 44.56 20.14 -63.27
C GLU A 33 43.95 20.72 -64.54
N ARG A 34 42.63 20.79 -64.63
CA ARG A 34 41.94 21.38 -65.80
C ARG A 34 42.20 22.87 -65.91
N THR A 35 42.05 23.60 -64.81
CA THR A 35 42.24 25.07 -64.83
C THR A 35 43.69 25.44 -65.17
N LEU A 36 44.66 24.69 -64.58
CA LEU A 36 46.07 24.91 -64.87
C LEU A 36 46.39 24.63 -66.34
N ARG A 37 45.87 23.56 -66.90
CA ARG A 37 46.02 23.20 -68.31
C ARG A 37 45.44 24.31 -69.24
N GLU A 38 44.25 24.77 -69.01
CA GLU A 38 43.61 25.84 -69.78
C GLU A 38 44.38 27.16 -69.64
N GLN A 39 45.00 27.44 -68.51
CA GLN A 39 45.84 28.63 -68.29
C GLN A 39 47.15 28.55 -69.08
N ILE A 40 47.78 27.37 -69.07
CA ILE A 40 49.02 27.14 -69.81
C ILE A 40 48.75 27.25 -71.33
N GLU A 41 47.68 26.62 -71.79
CA GLU A 41 47.27 26.71 -73.21
C GLU A 41 47.06 28.15 -73.65
N ARG A 42 46.24 28.94 -72.90
CA ARG A 42 45.99 30.36 -73.24
C ARG A 42 47.27 31.19 -73.20
N ASN A 43 48.15 30.94 -72.21
CA ASN A 43 49.46 31.66 -72.17
C ASN A 43 50.32 31.27 -73.31
N LEU A 44 50.40 29.98 -73.66
CA LEU A 44 51.21 29.53 -74.82
C LEU A 44 50.66 30.04 -76.14
N GLN A 45 49.34 30.13 -76.33
CA GLN A 45 48.71 30.75 -77.49
C GLN A 45 49.10 32.24 -77.64
N GLN A 46 48.97 33.00 -76.53
CA GLN A 46 49.39 34.42 -76.56
C GLN A 46 50.87 34.59 -76.94
N LYS A 47 51.75 33.77 -76.25
CA LYS A 47 53.19 33.85 -76.60
C LYS A 47 53.50 33.42 -78.02
N THR A 48 52.73 32.41 -78.54
CA THR A 48 52.92 31.96 -79.95
C THR A 48 52.57 33.05 -80.95
N VAL A 49 51.46 33.78 -80.65
CA VAL A 49 51.04 34.94 -81.52
C VAL A 49 52.05 36.05 -81.38
N MET A 50 52.60 36.35 -80.22
CA MET A 50 53.66 37.32 -80.03
C MET A 50 54.93 36.88 -80.82
N PHE A 51 55.31 35.63 -80.80
CA PHE A 51 56.41 35.06 -81.60
C PHE A 51 56.14 35.21 -83.06
N ALA A 52 54.95 34.96 -83.55
CA ALA A 52 54.54 35.16 -84.93
C ALA A 52 54.74 36.65 -85.38
N HIS A 53 54.25 37.59 -84.58
CA HIS A 53 54.45 39.02 -84.83
C HIS A 53 55.97 39.43 -84.87
N ARG A 54 56.75 38.83 -83.97
CA ARG A 54 58.18 39.14 -83.96
C ARG A 54 58.93 38.61 -85.21
N VAL A 55 58.58 37.39 -85.61
CA VAL A 55 59.14 36.84 -86.90
C VAL A 55 58.82 37.72 -88.09
N GLU A 56 57.63 38.37 -88.10
CA GLU A 56 57.25 39.29 -89.18
C GLU A 56 57.90 40.68 -89.08
N ALA A 57 58.08 41.17 -87.84
CA ALA A 57 58.56 42.55 -87.62
C ALA A 57 60.11 42.67 -87.61
N ASP A 58 60.83 41.66 -87.05
CA ASP A 58 62.25 41.67 -86.84
C ASP A 58 62.97 41.21 -88.13
N ARG A 59 63.56 42.17 -88.83
CA ARG A 59 64.38 41.93 -90.03
C ARG A 59 65.84 42.00 -89.79
N GLN A 60 66.28 42.26 -88.53
CA GLN A 60 67.69 42.42 -88.17
C GLN A 60 68.35 41.12 -87.67
N HIS A 61 67.59 40.23 -87.09
CA HIS A 61 68.06 38.97 -86.53
C HIS A 61 67.75 37.79 -87.43
N SER A 62 68.54 36.74 -87.36
CA SER A 62 68.27 35.50 -88.08
C SER A 62 67.00 34.75 -87.49
N LEU A 63 66.30 34.02 -88.33
CA LEU A 63 65.18 33.21 -87.82
C LEU A 63 65.58 32.21 -86.71
N VAL A 64 66.83 31.77 -86.75
CA VAL A 64 67.40 30.87 -85.72
C VAL A 64 67.59 31.60 -84.37
N ASP A 65 68.11 32.87 -84.44
CA ASP A 65 68.27 33.65 -83.18
C ASP A 65 66.92 34.06 -82.61
N ILE A 66 65.95 34.42 -83.43
CA ILE A 66 64.61 34.73 -82.99
C ILE A 66 63.96 33.51 -82.33
N ALA A 67 64.01 32.33 -82.98
CA ALA A 67 63.50 31.07 -82.39
C ALA A 67 64.14 30.72 -81.08
N ALA A 68 65.49 30.90 -80.98
CA ALA A 68 66.22 30.63 -79.74
C ALA A 68 65.78 31.57 -78.58
N GLN A 69 65.68 32.90 -78.86
CA GLN A 69 65.28 33.87 -77.84
C GLN A 69 63.82 33.68 -77.41
N GLU A 70 62.95 33.44 -78.37
CA GLU A 70 61.49 33.21 -78.03
C GLU A 70 61.26 31.88 -77.34
N GLY A 71 62.05 30.85 -77.71
CA GLY A 71 62.02 29.55 -76.99
C GLY A 71 62.41 29.69 -75.53
N GLN A 72 63.54 30.46 -75.29
CA GLN A 72 63.99 30.73 -73.93
C GLN A 72 63.00 31.60 -73.14
N ALA A 73 62.44 32.67 -73.76
CA ALA A 73 61.48 33.57 -73.12
C ALA A 73 60.13 32.91 -72.86
N ALA A 74 59.76 31.97 -73.68
CA ALA A 74 58.50 31.21 -73.51
C ALA A 74 58.67 30.03 -72.54
N GLY A 75 59.90 29.59 -72.28
CA GLY A 75 60.14 28.31 -71.57
C GLY A 75 59.64 27.11 -72.38
N ALA A 76 59.67 27.23 -73.73
CA ALA A 76 59.10 26.25 -74.63
C ALA A 76 59.93 26.12 -75.88
N ARG A 77 59.91 24.99 -76.52
CA ARG A 77 60.62 24.83 -77.78
C ARG A 77 59.95 25.60 -78.89
N ALA A 78 60.71 26.47 -79.55
CA ALA A 78 60.22 27.31 -80.64
C ALA A 78 60.63 26.77 -82.02
N THR A 79 59.78 26.69 -82.96
CA THR A 79 59.98 26.19 -84.33
C THR A 79 59.35 27.11 -85.34
N VAL A 80 60.06 27.46 -86.47
CA VAL A 80 59.58 28.23 -87.60
C VAL A 80 59.54 27.31 -88.82
N VAL A 81 58.43 27.32 -89.56
CA VAL A 81 58.30 26.49 -90.78
C VAL A 81 57.85 27.36 -91.94
N ASP A 82 58.23 26.98 -93.15
CA ASP A 82 57.80 27.57 -94.39
C ASP A 82 56.36 27.10 -94.77
N PRO A 83 55.70 27.66 -95.81
CA PRO A 83 54.37 27.25 -96.26
C PRO A 83 54.28 25.77 -96.73
N THR A 84 55.43 25.13 -97.01
CA THR A 84 55.52 23.73 -97.41
C THR A 84 55.66 22.80 -96.18
N GLY A 85 55.81 23.38 -94.96
CA GLY A 85 56.02 22.65 -93.74
C GLY A 85 57.50 22.27 -93.45
N LYS A 86 58.42 22.75 -94.23
CA LYS A 86 59.85 22.53 -93.98
C LYS A 86 60.28 23.44 -92.82
N VAL A 87 61.05 22.88 -91.89
CA VAL A 87 61.59 23.68 -90.75
C VAL A 87 62.67 24.65 -91.24
N LEU A 88 62.47 25.93 -90.93
CA LEU A 88 63.41 27.02 -91.23
C LEU A 88 64.36 27.31 -90.05
N ALA A 89 63.79 27.23 -88.81
CA ALA A 89 64.56 27.48 -87.59
C ALA A 89 63.92 26.68 -86.43
N ASP A 90 64.72 26.26 -85.51
CA ASP A 90 64.27 25.58 -84.25
C ASP A 90 65.18 26.00 -83.07
N SER A 91 64.67 26.16 -81.86
CA SER A 91 65.44 26.62 -80.67
C SER A 91 66.31 25.56 -80.05
N GLU A 92 66.01 24.25 -80.32
CA GLU A 92 66.72 23.14 -79.64
C GLU A 92 67.39 22.15 -80.60
N ALA A 93 66.99 22.16 -81.86
CA ALA A 93 67.54 21.18 -82.82
C ALA A 93 67.97 21.90 -84.16
N ASP A 94 68.83 21.27 -84.92
CA ASP A 94 69.21 21.75 -86.25
C ASP A 94 68.06 21.55 -87.24
N ALA A 95 67.56 22.65 -87.83
CA ALA A 95 66.45 22.63 -88.73
C ALA A 95 66.72 21.75 -89.96
N SER A 96 67.96 21.56 -90.37
CA SER A 96 68.37 20.72 -91.55
C SER A 96 68.13 19.23 -91.31
N THR A 97 68.06 18.76 -90.07
CA THR A 97 67.89 17.37 -89.65
C THR A 97 66.40 16.97 -89.32
N MET A 98 65.56 17.99 -89.39
CA MET A 98 64.16 17.82 -88.97
C MET A 98 63.25 17.38 -90.16
N GLU A 99 62.32 16.47 -89.84
CA GLU A 99 61.25 16.03 -90.77
C GLU A 99 60.33 17.16 -91.12
N ASN A 100 59.65 17.06 -92.28
CA ASN A 100 58.65 17.99 -92.64
C ASN A 100 57.43 17.94 -91.69
N HIS A 101 56.99 19.13 -91.29
CA HIS A 101 55.96 19.36 -90.32
C HIS A 101 54.58 19.71 -90.88
N ALA A 102 54.37 19.73 -92.20
CA ALA A 102 53.16 20.12 -92.86
C ALA A 102 51.87 19.34 -92.43
N GLN A 103 52.05 18.08 -92.06
CA GLN A 103 50.92 17.22 -91.71
C GLN A 103 50.54 17.26 -90.18
N ARG A 104 51.23 18.01 -89.40
CA ARG A 104 51.01 18.18 -87.98
C ARG A 104 49.78 19.07 -87.78
N LYS A 105 48.80 18.60 -86.91
CA LYS A 105 47.49 19.29 -86.79
C LYS A 105 47.63 20.76 -86.41
N GLU A 106 48.58 21.15 -85.55
CA GLU A 106 48.81 22.52 -85.18
C GLU A 106 49.30 23.34 -86.37
N PHE A 107 50.14 22.75 -87.18
CA PHE A 107 50.68 23.45 -88.36
C PHE A 107 49.61 23.51 -89.55
N VAL A 108 48.78 22.46 -89.69
CA VAL A 108 47.70 22.49 -90.67
C VAL A 108 46.73 23.65 -90.40
N ALA A 109 46.40 23.85 -89.14
CA ALA A 109 45.52 25.00 -88.77
C ALA A 109 46.28 26.34 -88.95
N ALA A 110 47.57 26.43 -88.58
CA ALA A 110 48.36 27.66 -88.69
C ALA A 110 48.61 28.05 -90.17
N LEU A 111 48.89 27.12 -91.06
CA LEU A 111 48.98 27.37 -92.50
C LEU A 111 47.65 27.74 -93.14
N ALA A 112 46.53 27.37 -92.53
CA ALA A 112 45.21 27.81 -92.98
C ALA A 112 44.81 29.20 -92.41
N GLY A 113 45.71 29.87 -91.67
CA GLY A 113 45.53 31.22 -91.12
C GLY A 113 44.88 31.25 -89.72
N GLN A 114 44.80 30.14 -89.03
CA GLN A 114 44.18 30.02 -87.64
C GLN A 114 45.26 29.57 -86.68
N VAL A 115 45.10 29.90 -85.35
CA VAL A 115 45.96 29.33 -84.30
C VAL A 115 45.57 27.88 -84.15
N GLY A 116 46.54 26.98 -84.35
CA GLY A 116 46.40 25.56 -84.19
C GLY A 116 46.95 25.08 -82.85
N VAL A 117 46.20 24.18 -82.21
CA VAL A 117 46.59 23.54 -80.91
C VAL A 117 46.54 22.01 -81.06
N ASP A 118 47.54 21.33 -80.63
CA ASP A 118 47.58 19.86 -80.62
C ASP A 118 48.33 19.37 -79.35
N GLU A 119 47.87 18.22 -78.80
CA GLU A 119 48.50 17.58 -77.68
C GLU A 119 48.93 16.16 -78.13
N ARG A 120 50.20 15.89 -78.05
CA ARG A 120 50.75 14.56 -78.42
C ARG A 120 52.06 14.27 -77.74
N LYS A 121 52.39 12.99 -77.69
CA LYS A 121 53.76 12.60 -77.27
C LYS A 121 54.80 13.00 -78.31
N SER A 122 55.87 13.63 -77.82
CA SER A 122 57.03 13.96 -78.64
C SER A 122 57.67 12.68 -79.13
N HIS A 123 57.90 12.56 -80.44
CA HIS A 123 58.67 11.44 -81.03
C HIS A 123 60.09 11.39 -80.52
N THR A 124 60.65 12.53 -80.19
CA THR A 124 62.08 12.66 -79.76
C THR A 124 62.31 12.41 -78.29
N LEU A 125 61.34 12.80 -77.39
CA LEU A 125 61.50 12.78 -75.94
C LEU A 125 60.53 11.79 -75.25
N GLY A 126 59.58 11.25 -75.98
CA GLY A 126 58.63 10.30 -75.45
C GLY A 126 57.59 10.79 -74.42
N ILE A 127 57.65 12.09 -74.10
CA ILE A 127 56.79 12.79 -73.16
C ILE A 127 55.65 13.57 -73.85
N PRO A 128 54.49 13.79 -73.26
CA PRO A 128 53.44 14.59 -73.85
C PRO A 128 53.83 16.09 -73.87
N PHE A 129 53.59 16.73 -75.01
CA PHE A 129 53.79 18.16 -75.22
C PHE A 129 52.47 18.81 -75.66
N LEU A 130 52.24 20.02 -75.24
CA LEU A 130 51.28 20.95 -75.80
C LEU A 130 51.92 21.77 -76.88
N TYR A 131 51.43 21.63 -78.10
CA TYR A 131 51.91 22.32 -79.27
C TYR A 131 50.91 23.44 -79.69
N VAL A 132 51.39 24.63 -79.79
CA VAL A 132 50.57 25.75 -80.33
C VAL A 132 51.33 26.36 -81.50
N ALA A 133 50.64 26.52 -82.66
CA ALA A 133 51.19 27.14 -83.83
C ALA A 133 50.31 28.32 -84.24
N ALA A 134 50.97 29.38 -84.77
CA ALA A 134 50.31 30.61 -85.30
C ALA A 134 50.86 30.91 -86.70
N PRO A 135 49.96 31.48 -87.59
CA PRO A 135 50.30 31.83 -88.91
C PRO A 135 51.33 33.02 -88.96
N VAL A 136 52.22 33.04 -89.98
CA VAL A 136 53.06 34.17 -90.37
C VAL A 136 53.06 34.29 -91.86
N SER A 137 53.28 35.50 -92.38
CA SER A 137 53.22 35.83 -93.81
C SER A 137 54.14 34.95 -94.71
N GLY A 138 55.00 34.13 -94.18
CA GLY A 138 55.88 33.21 -94.88
C GLY A 138 55.93 31.81 -94.38
N GLY A 139 54.80 31.31 -93.70
CA GLY A 139 54.77 29.98 -93.09
C GLY A 139 53.98 29.96 -91.81
N ALA A 140 54.53 29.32 -90.79
CA ALA A 140 53.96 29.28 -89.45
C ALA A 140 55.02 29.16 -88.38
N VAL A 141 54.75 29.63 -87.15
CA VAL A 141 55.57 29.46 -85.96
C VAL A 141 54.88 28.57 -84.97
N ARG A 142 55.67 27.87 -84.13
CA ARG A 142 55.12 26.97 -83.10
C ARG A 142 55.93 27.12 -81.81
N LEU A 143 55.25 27.13 -80.70
CA LEU A 143 55.80 26.86 -79.41
C LEU A 143 55.31 25.46 -78.89
N ALA A 144 56.22 24.71 -78.25
CA ALA A 144 55.90 23.42 -77.71
C ALA A 144 56.34 23.38 -76.25
N TYR A 145 55.30 23.16 -75.31
CA TYR A 145 55.53 23.16 -73.87
C TYR A 145 55.39 21.72 -73.30
N PRO A 146 56.39 21.24 -72.51
CA PRO A 146 56.35 19.89 -71.97
C PRO A 146 55.31 19.77 -70.86
N LEU A 147 54.29 18.89 -71.01
CA LEU A 147 53.20 18.66 -70.02
C LEU A 147 53.66 17.99 -68.72
N PRO A 148 54.77 17.17 -68.66
CA PRO A 148 55.27 16.63 -67.38
C PRO A 148 55.65 17.67 -66.35
N GLU A 149 55.94 18.90 -66.74
CA GLU A 149 56.22 20.01 -65.80
C GLU A 149 54.98 20.37 -64.99
N ILE A 150 53.75 20.04 -65.47
CA ILE A 150 52.49 20.23 -64.74
C ILE A 150 52.43 19.28 -63.55
N GLU A 151 52.85 18.01 -63.73
CA GLU A 151 52.80 16.99 -62.64
C GLU A 151 53.80 17.32 -61.53
N ILE A 152 54.94 17.97 -61.84
CA ILE A 152 55.90 18.38 -60.82
C ILE A 152 55.40 19.56 -59.99
N THR A 153 54.64 20.47 -60.63
CA THR A 153 54.06 21.66 -59.95
C THR A 153 52.85 21.30 -59.06
N ASP A 154 52.15 20.17 -59.33
CA ASP A 154 51.02 19.73 -58.58
C ASP A 154 51.36 18.95 -57.30
N ARG A 155 52.57 18.42 -57.16
CA ARG A 155 52.98 17.64 -55.99
C ARG A 155 52.78 18.36 -54.64
N PRO A 156 53.16 19.61 -54.44
CA PRO A 156 53.01 20.31 -53.16
C PRO A 156 51.52 20.51 -52.81
N LEU A 157 50.63 20.75 -53.79
CA LEU A 157 49.22 20.88 -53.56
C LEU A 157 48.55 19.54 -53.15
N GLY A 158 48.93 18.43 -53.79
CA GLY A 158 48.46 17.10 -53.44
C GLY A 158 48.87 16.72 -52.01
N VAL A 159 50.08 17.02 -51.60
CA VAL A 159 50.57 16.78 -50.23
C VAL A 159 49.83 17.67 -49.22
N ALA A 160 49.64 18.94 -49.51
CA ALA A 160 48.91 19.86 -48.64
C ALA A 160 47.41 19.41 -48.44
N LEU A 161 46.74 19.03 -49.54
CA LEU A 161 45.38 18.50 -49.50
C LEU A 161 45.31 17.19 -48.70
N PHE A 162 46.29 16.29 -48.84
CA PHE A 162 46.35 15.05 -48.08
C PHE A 162 46.47 15.32 -46.58
N TRP A 163 47.44 16.13 -46.15
CA TRP A 163 47.63 16.45 -44.72
C TRP A 163 46.46 17.26 -44.15
N GLY A 164 45.86 18.18 -44.93
CA GLY A 164 44.67 18.91 -44.56
C GLY A 164 43.46 17.99 -44.34
N SER A 165 43.24 17.07 -45.28
CA SER A 165 42.17 16.08 -45.15
C SER A 165 42.38 15.10 -44.00
N LEU A 166 43.61 14.64 -43.80
CA LEU A 166 43.98 13.75 -42.69
C LEU A 166 43.80 14.43 -41.32
N SER A 167 44.23 15.68 -41.18
CA SER A 167 44.06 16.45 -39.93
C SER A 167 42.59 16.69 -39.62
N ALA A 168 41.75 17.06 -40.61
CA ALA A 168 40.31 17.22 -40.44
C ALA A 168 39.61 15.92 -40.07
N PHE A 169 40.02 14.79 -40.65
CA PHE A 169 39.52 13.47 -40.32
C PHE A 169 39.86 13.09 -38.88
N LEU A 170 41.11 13.27 -38.47
CA LEU A 170 41.55 12.98 -37.10
C LEU A 170 40.83 13.85 -36.07
N PHE A 171 40.63 15.13 -36.37
CA PHE A 171 39.85 16.04 -35.53
C PHE A 171 38.40 15.56 -35.40
N ALA A 172 37.75 15.17 -36.52
CA ALA A 172 36.40 14.62 -36.52
C ALA A 172 36.29 13.33 -35.69
N VAL A 173 37.31 12.45 -35.74
CA VAL A 173 37.34 11.23 -34.90
C VAL A 173 37.37 11.57 -33.42
N VAL A 174 38.19 12.55 -33.02
CA VAL A 174 38.27 12.98 -31.63
C VAL A 174 36.96 13.57 -31.15
N VAL A 175 36.37 14.47 -31.91
CA VAL A 175 35.05 15.07 -31.58
C VAL A 175 33.97 14.00 -31.48
N ALA A 176 33.90 13.07 -32.43
CA ALA A 176 32.94 11.96 -32.43
C ALA A 176 33.16 11.05 -31.21
N ALA A 177 34.39 10.77 -30.83
CA ALA A 177 34.71 9.96 -29.65
C ALA A 177 34.29 10.65 -28.34
N ILE A 178 34.50 11.95 -28.20
CA ILE A 178 34.08 12.74 -27.03
C ILE A 178 32.54 12.77 -26.95
N ALA A 179 31.87 13.09 -28.05
CA ALA A 179 30.41 13.12 -28.12
C ALA A 179 29.78 11.75 -27.79
N SER A 180 30.33 10.68 -28.41
CA SER A 180 29.90 9.30 -28.14
C SER A 180 30.08 8.91 -26.67
N HIS A 181 31.21 9.29 -26.07
CA HIS A 181 31.49 9.01 -24.66
C HIS A 181 30.52 9.76 -23.71
N TYR A 182 30.26 11.02 -23.99
CA TYR A 182 29.34 11.85 -23.19
C TYR A 182 27.90 11.34 -23.23
N VAL A 183 27.36 11.12 -24.43
CA VAL A 183 26.00 10.60 -24.60
C VAL A 183 25.87 9.17 -24.08
N GLY A 184 26.85 8.31 -24.36
CA GLY A 184 26.89 6.93 -23.90
C GLY A 184 26.85 6.80 -22.38
N ARG A 185 27.59 7.63 -21.65
CA ARG A 185 27.56 7.65 -20.17
C ARG A 185 26.20 8.07 -19.63
N ARG A 186 25.54 9.01 -20.26
CA ARG A 186 24.21 9.47 -19.84
C ARG A 186 23.15 8.39 -20.04
N LEU A 187 23.18 7.72 -21.19
CA LEU A 187 22.23 6.64 -21.49
C LEU A 187 22.44 5.42 -20.56
N GLN A 188 23.70 5.10 -20.25
CA GLN A 188 24.00 4.03 -19.28
C GLN A 188 23.43 4.31 -17.89
N ARG A 189 23.37 5.58 -17.45
CA ARG A 189 22.73 5.94 -16.17
C ARG A 189 21.23 5.64 -16.19
N ILE A 190 20.53 5.95 -17.30
CA ILE A 190 19.12 5.65 -17.47
C ILE A 190 18.88 4.13 -17.47
N VAL A 191 19.70 3.39 -18.19
CA VAL A 191 19.60 1.91 -18.24
C VAL A 191 19.78 1.31 -16.84
N LYS A 192 20.83 1.71 -16.11
CA LYS A 192 21.06 1.24 -14.74
C LYS A 192 19.92 1.62 -13.78
N PHE A 193 19.36 2.81 -13.93
CA PHE A 193 18.18 3.21 -13.17
C PHE A 193 16.99 2.29 -13.48
N ALA A 194 16.70 2.06 -14.78
CA ALA A 194 15.61 1.17 -15.18
C ALA A 194 15.80 -0.29 -14.70
N GLU A 195 17.05 -0.79 -14.71
CA GLU A 195 17.39 -2.12 -14.16
C GLU A 195 17.14 -2.20 -12.65
N ARG A 196 17.48 -1.16 -11.88
CA ARG A 196 17.19 -1.09 -10.44
C ARG A 196 15.69 -1.09 -10.17
N VAL A 197 14.93 -0.27 -10.89
CA VAL A 197 13.46 -0.25 -10.79
C VAL A 197 12.86 -1.61 -11.14
N ALA A 198 13.34 -2.25 -12.21
CA ALA A 198 12.89 -3.58 -12.63
C ALA A 198 13.23 -4.68 -11.60
N SER A 199 14.30 -4.51 -10.82
CA SER A 199 14.64 -5.43 -9.71
C SER A 199 13.84 -5.16 -8.42
N GLY A 200 12.90 -4.20 -8.44
CA GLY A 200 12.03 -3.87 -7.31
C GLY A 200 12.49 -2.70 -6.45
N ASP A 201 13.62 -2.05 -6.78
CA ASP A 201 14.07 -0.86 -6.06
C ASP A 201 13.34 0.39 -6.56
N LEU A 202 12.13 0.60 -6.04
CA LEU A 202 11.30 1.77 -6.36
C LEU A 202 11.81 3.07 -5.70
N THR A 203 12.77 2.98 -4.77
CA THR A 203 13.37 4.17 -4.13
C THR A 203 14.48 4.77 -4.96
N ALA A 204 14.92 4.09 -6.02
CA ALA A 204 15.92 4.61 -6.95
C ALA A 204 15.47 5.96 -7.54
N ARG A 205 16.41 6.88 -7.69
CA ARG A 205 16.15 8.19 -8.32
C ARG A 205 17.22 8.46 -9.37
N ILE A 206 16.82 9.15 -10.45
CA ILE A 206 17.73 9.61 -11.48
C ILE A 206 17.78 11.14 -11.49
N ALA A 207 18.87 11.69 -10.94
CA ALA A 207 19.08 13.13 -11.01
C ALA A 207 19.47 13.52 -12.46
N SER A 208 18.55 14.12 -13.18
CA SER A 208 18.81 14.71 -14.51
C SER A 208 18.70 16.22 -14.43
N ALA A 209 19.83 16.90 -14.48
CA ALA A 209 19.91 18.37 -14.57
C ALA A 209 19.84 18.89 -16.01
N SER A 210 19.60 18.02 -16.99
CA SER A 210 19.61 18.40 -18.42
C SER A 210 18.21 18.62 -18.96
N THR A 211 18.06 19.66 -19.77
CA THR A 211 16.80 20.06 -20.43
C THR A 211 16.65 19.47 -21.84
N ASP A 212 17.60 18.64 -22.29
CA ASP A 212 17.54 17.95 -23.57
C ASP A 212 16.58 16.75 -23.57
N GLU A 213 16.40 16.10 -24.70
CA GLU A 213 15.48 14.97 -24.89
C GLU A 213 15.83 13.79 -23.97
N ILE A 214 17.11 13.55 -23.73
CA ILE A 214 17.58 12.50 -22.81
C ILE A 214 17.23 12.85 -21.37
N GLY A 215 17.33 14.12 -21.00
CA GLY A 215 16.91 14.64 -19.71
C GLY A 215 15.41 14.53 -19.49
N GLN A 216 14.62 14.83 -20.52
CA GLN A 216 13.15 14.67 -20.47
C GLN A 216 12.73 13.22 -20.28
N VAL A 217 13.37 12.27 -20.97
CA VAL A 217 13.12 10.82 -20.78
C VAL A 217 13.48 10.40 -19.36
N ALA A 218 14.63 10.83 -18.84
CA ALA A 218 15.04 10.54 -17.48
C ALA A 218 14.04 11.08 -16.45
N ALA A 219 13.58 12.32 -16.59
CA ALA A 219 12.59 12.94 -15.72
C ALA A 219 11.21 12.24 -15.81
N ALA A 220 10.77 11.83 -17.00
CA ALA A 220 9.53 11.09 -17.18
C ALA A 220 9.58 9.71 -16.50
N LEU A 221 10.70 9.00 -16.61
CA LEU A 221 10.92 7.72 -15.92
C LEU A 221 10.95 7.89 -14.41
N ASP A 222 11.64 8.91 -13.88
CA ASP A 222 11.70 9.21 -12.45
C ASP A 222 10.30 9.51 -11.90
N LYS A 223 9.53 10.36 -12.59
CA LYS A 223 8.13 10.66 -12.24
C LYS A 223 7.23 9.43 -12.26
N THR A 224 7.43 8.54 -13.24
CA THR A 224 6.65 7.29 -13.33
C THR A 224 6.97 6.36 -12.16
N THR A 225 8.27 6.20 -11.85
CA THR A 225 8.72 5.39 -10.70
C THR A 225 8.15 5.92 -9.39
N HIS A 226 8.16 7.25 -9.19
CA HIS A 226 7.58 7.87 -8.00
C HIS A 226 6.07 7.58 -7.87
N ARG A 227 5.32 7.66 -8.96
CA ARG A 227 3.88 7.31 -8.96
C ARG A 227 3.63 5.84 -8.64
N VAL A 228 4.46 4.94 -9.17
CA VAL A 228 4.36 3.50 -8.86
C VAL A 228 4.66 3.26 -7.38
N GLU A 229 5.72 3.89 -6.84
CA GLU A 229 6.06 3.82 -5.41
C GLU A 229 4.91 4.30 -4.51
N GLU A 230 4.34 5.48 -4.80
CA GLU A 230 3.19 6.01 -4.06
C GLU A 230 1.94 5.11 -4.15
N SER A 231 1.69 4.56 -5.35
CA SER A 231 0.57 3.65 -5.54
C SER A 231 0.76 2.35 -4.76
N TYR A 232 1.96 1.79 -4.79
CA TYR A 232 2.31 0.58 -4.04
C TYR A 232 2.22 0.81 -2.52
N ALA A 233 2.75 1.94 -2.03
CA ALA A 233 2.65 2.33 -0.63
C ALA A 233 1.18 2.51 -0.19
N ARG A 234 0.34 3.14 -1.01
CA ARG A 234 -1.11 3.27 -0.73
C ARG A 234 -1.82 1.93 -0.64
N VAL A 235 -1.54 1.01 -1.56
CA VAL A 235 -2.12 -0.33 -1.53
C VAL A 235 -1.71 -1.08 -0.26
N GLN A 236 -0.42 -1.04 0.11
CA GLN A 236 0.06 -1.66 1.36
C GLN A 236 -0.56 -1.04 2.60
N THR A 237 -0.69 0.29 2.65
CA THR A 237 -1.33 0.98 3.79
C THR A 237 -2.79 0.57 3.89
N SER A 238 -3.55 0.61 2.79
CA SER A 238 -4.95 0.21 2.76
C SER A 238 -5.15 -1.26 3.17
N GLN A 239 -4.25 -2.15 2.73
CA GLN A 239 -4.31 -3.55 3.14
C GLN A 239 -4.10 -3.70 4.66
N ARG A 240 -3.10 -3.02 5.25
CA ARG A 240 -2.85 -3.03 6.69
C ARG A 240 -4.00 -2.42 7.49
N GLU A 241 -4.60 -1.35 6.98
CA GLU A 241 -5.79 -0.74 7.60
C GLU A 241 -6.96 -1.72 7.63
N LEU A 242 -7.25 -2.41 6.52
CA LEU A 242 -8.28 -3.43 6.45
C LEU A 242 -8.00 -4.60 7.40
N GLU A 243 -6.79 -5.12 7.44
CA GLU A 243 -6.38 -6.16 8.39
C GLU A 243 -6.57 -5.70 9.84
N THR A 244 -6.17 -4.46 10.16
CA THR A 244 -6.34 -3.90 11.51
C THR A 244 -7.82 -3.75 11.88
N LEU A 245 -8.66 -3.26 10.96
CA LEU A 245 -10.09 -3.15 11.17
C LEU A 245 -10.73 -4.53 11.43
N LEU A 246 -10.42 -5.52 10.61
CA LEU A 246 -10.93 -6.88 10.78
C LEU A 246 -10.43 -7.53 12.10
N ASP A 247 -9.20 -7.28 12.49
CA ASP A 247 -8.63 -7.79 13.74
C ASP A 247 -9.17 -7.09 15.01
N SER A 248 -9.61 -5.83 14.87
CA SER A 248 -10.23 -5.08 15.96
C SER A 248 -11.69 -5.47 16.23
N MET A 249 -12.35 -6.14 15.26
CA MET A 249 -13.73 -6.61 15.44
C MET A 249 -13.81 -7.65 16.56
N GLN A 250 -14.88 -7.56 17.34
CA GLN A 250 -15.19 -8.55 18.37
C GLN A 250 -15.71 -9.86 17.76
N ASP A 251 -16.42 -9.75 16.63
CA ASP A 251 -16.97 -10.89 15.91
C ASP A 251 -15.84 -11.74 15.28
N ALA A 252 -16.02 -13.04 15.29
CA ALA A 252 -15.10 -13.97 14.65
C ALA A 252 -15.37 -14.01 13.14
N VAL A 253 -14.33 -13.82 12.32
CA VAL A 253 -14.45 -13.80 10.85
C VAL A 253 -13.48 -14.80 10.26
N ILE A 254 -13.98 -15.60 9.31
CA ILE A 254 -13.19 -16.59 8.58
C ILE A 254 -13.55 -16.55 7.09
N ALA A 255 -12.55 -16.54 6.23
CA ALA A 255 -12.67 -16.65 4.78
C ALA A 255 -12.27 -18.05 4.31
N VAL A 256 -13.14 -18.65 3.50
CA VAL A 256 -12.99 -20.01 2.97
C VAL A 256 -13.02 -19.95 1.45
N GLY A 257 -12.04 -20.53 0.79
CA GLY A 257 -11.97 -20.58 -0.66
C GLY A 257 -13.02 -21.48 -1.29
N ALA A 258 -13.13 -21.44 -2.61
CA ALA A 258 -14.03 -22.32 -3.38
C ALA A 258 -13.73 -23.82 -3.19
N ASP A 259 -12.52 -24.16 -2.78
CA ASP A 259 -12.06 -25.51 -2.45
C ASP A 259 -12.39 -25.95 -1.01
N GLY A 260 -13.10 -25.13 -0.24
CA GLY A 260 -13.45 -25.39 1.16
C GLY A 260 -12.29 -25.25 2.14
N ARG A 261 -11.19 -24.61 1.73
CA ARG A 261 -9.99 -24.40 2.57
C ARG A 261 -9.98 -23.00 3.18
N VAL A 262 -9.45 -22.89 4.39
CA VAL A 262 -9.30 -21.62 5.09
C VAL A 262 -8.26 -20.75 4.38
N GLN A 263 -8.67 -19.59 3.90
CA GLN A 263 -7.79 -18.60 3.29
C GLN A 263 -7.30 -17.56 4.31
N TRP A 264 -8.18 -17.19 5.24
CA TRP A 264 -7.88 -16.15 6.23
C TRP A 264 -8.82 -16.25 7.43
N ALA A 265 -8.37 -15.81 8.59
CA ALA A 265 -9.17 -15.69 9.81
C ALA A 265 -8.66 -14.52 10.66
N ASN A 266 -9.59 -13.76 11.27
CA ASN A 266 -9.24 -12.65 12.14
C ASN A 266 -8.84 -13.11 13.56
N ARG A 267 -8.39 -12.15 14.38
CA ARG A 267 -8.09 -12.37 15.79
C ARG A 267 -9.30 -12.88 16.60
N GLY A 268 -10.53 -12.44 16.25
CA GLY A 268 -11.76 -12.91 16.87
C GLY A 268 -11.93 -14.42 16.71
N MET A 269 -11.73 -14.94 15.51
CA MET A 269 -11.81 -16.38 15.22
C MET A 269 -10.71 -17.16 15.94
N ASN A 270 -9.50 -16.62 16.01
CA ASN A 270 -8.39 -17.25 16.72
C ASN A 270 -8.62 -17.35 18.25
N ARG A 271 -9.38 -16.41 18.83
CA ARG A 271 -9.77 -16.45 20.26
C ARG A 271 -10.93 -17.39 20.53
N LEU A 272 -11.81 -17.57 19.56
CA LEU A 272 -12.97 -18.44 19.66
C LEU A 272 -12.59 -19.90 19.65
N LEU A 273 -11.66 -20.28 18.79
CA LEU A 273 -11.23 -21.66 18.62
C LEU A 273 -10.10 -22.02 19.59
N LEU A 274 -10.13 -23.23 20.12
CA LEU A 274 -9.04 -23.77 20.97
C LEU A 274 -7.70 -23.89 20.24
N HIS A 275 -7.74 -23.99 18.91
CA HIS A 275 -6.58 -24.09 18.03
C HIS A 275 -6.73 -23.07 16.89
N HIS A 276 -5.65 -22.37 16.55
CA HIS A 276 -5.66 -21.45 15.41
C HIS A 276 -6.03 -22.17 14.11
N PRO A 277 -6.96 -21.63 13.32
CA PRO A 277 -7.27 -22.16 12.00
C PRO A 277 -6.00 -22.23 11.16
N ARG A 278 -5.68 -23.41 10.65
CA ARG A 278 -4.52 -23.57 9.75
C ARG A 278 -4.89 -23.06 8.36
N LEU A 279 -4.13 -22.10 7.88
CA LEU A 279 -4.28 -21.63 6.50
C LEU A 279 -4.10 -22.78 5.53
N ASN A 280 -4.90 -22.80 4.50
CA ASN A 280 -4.90 -23.83 3.45
C ASN A 280 -5.35 -25.24 3.91
N ALA A 281 -5.86 -25.39 5.15
CA ALA A 281 -6.48 -26.62 5.64
C ALA A 281 -8.02 -26.59 5.40
N PRO A 282 -8.67 -27.76 5.31
CA PRO A 282 -10.12 -27.84 5.22
C PRO A 282 -10.77 -27.11 6.42
N VAL A 283 -11.83 -26.32 6.18
CA VAL A 283 -12.51 -25.57 7.25
C VAL A 283 -13.11 -26.47 8.32
N ILE A 284 -13.51 -27.69 7.97
CA ILE A 284 -14.05 -28.70 8.88
C ILE A 284 -13.04 -29.13 9.97
N ASP A 285 -11.74 -29.03 9.71
CA ASP A 285 -10.72 -29.33 10.72
C ASP A 285 -10.70 -28.26 11.83
N SER A 286 -11.12 -27.04 11.52
CA SER A 286 -11.17 -25.91 12.45
C SER A 286 -12.54 -25.78 13.14
N VAL A 287 -13.64 -25.96 12.40
CA VAL A 287 -15.02 -25.83 12.91
C VAL A 287 -15.83 -27.01 12.41
N ARG A 288 -16.23 -27.90 13.34
CA ARG A 288 -16.96 -29.15 13.03
C ARG A 288 -18.49 -29.01 13.24
N ASP A 289 -18.98 -27.80 13.20
CA ASP A 289 -20.39 -27.52 13.39
C ASP A 289 -21.16 -27.69 12.07
N PRO A 290 -22.26 -28.50 12.04
CA PRO A 290 -23.00 -28.75 10.81
C PRO A 290 -23.69 -27.51 10.25
N ASP A 291 -24.23 -26.64 11.11
CA ASP A 291 -24.95 -25.44 10.69
C ASP A 291 -23.97 -24.42 10.08
N PHE A 292 -22.82 -24.26 10.70
CA PHE A 292 -21.73 -23.45 10.17
C PHE A 292 -21.27 -23.93 8.78
N LEU A 293 -21.03 -25.23 8.64
CA LEU A 293 -20.59 -25.82 7.37
C LEU A 293 -21.66 -25.68 6.27
N ALA A 294 -22.93 -25.88 6.61
CA ALA A 294 -24.04 -25.74 5.67
C ALA A 294 -24.16 -24.29 5.17
N VAL A 295 -24.03 -23.30 6.06
CA VAL A 295 -24.08 -21.87 5.73
C VAL A 295 -22.94 -21.48 4.79
N ILE A 296 -21.72 -21.95 5.06
CA ILE A 296 -20.56 -21.71 4.18
C ILE A 296 -20.74 -22.36 2.81
N GLN A 297 -21.16 -23.63 2.77
CA GLN A 297 -21.40 -24.34 1.52
C GLN A 297 -22.44 -23.64 0.67
N LYS A 298 -23.56 -23.23 1.28
CA LYS A 298 -24.62 -22.52 0.59
C LYS A 298 -24.14 -21.19 0.03
N ALA A 299 -23.41 -20.40 0.81
CA ALA A 299 -22.86 -19.14 0.36
C ALA A 299 -21.82 -19.31 -0.77
N ALA A 300 -20.94 -20.31 -0.67
CA ALA A 300 -19.90 -20.56 -1.65
C ALA A 300 -20.44 -21.09 -2.99
N HIS A 301 -21.46 -22.00 -2.98
CA HIS A 301 -21.94 -22.66 -4.19
C HIS A 301 -23.16 -21.98 -4.80
N GLU A 302 -24.13 -21.56 -3.97
CA GLU A 302 -25.36 -20.93 -4.45
C GLU A 302 -25.22 -19.42 -4.64
N GLN A 303 -24.07 -18.84 -4.22
CA GLN A 303 -23.77 -17.40 -4.31
C GLN A 303 -24.83 -16.51 -3.62
N VAL A 304 -25.40 -17.00 -2.51
CA VAL A 304 -26.42 -16.31 -1.72
C VAL A 304 -25.95 -16.15 -0.28
N VAL A 305 -26.26 -15.00 0.32
CA VAL A 305 -26.03 -14.81 1.75
C VAL A 305 -26.91 -15.79 2.53
N SER A 306 -26.29 -16.57 3.41
CA SER A 306 -26.97 -17.55 4.24
C SER A 306 -26.65 -17.32 5.71
N SER A 307 -27.61 -17.59 6.61
CA SER A 307 -27.38 -17.49 8.05
C SER A 307 -28.02 -18.67 8.78
N ALA A 308 -27.44 -19.05 9.91
CA ALA A 308 -27.95 -20.03 10.83
C ALA A 308 -27.49 -19.71 12.25
N ARG A 309 -28.21 -20.24 13.24
CA ARG A 309 -27.77 -20.20 14.65
C ARG A 309 -27.11 -21.52 15.02
N SER A 310 -26.00 -21.45 15.71
CA SER A 310 -25.31 -22.62 16.21
C SER A 310 -24.96 -22.46 17.71
N ASN A 311 -25.11 -23.56 18.45
CA ASN A 311 -24.73 -23.68 19.84
C ASN A 311 -23.66 -24.79 20.07
N THR A 312 -23.13 -25.37 19.00
CA THR A 312 -22.16 -26.48 19.06
C THR A 312 -20.74 -26.07 18.72
N ILE A 313 -20.53 -24.84 18.21
CA ILE A 313 -19.19 -24.30 17.88
C ILE A 313 -18.32 -24.20 19.15
N ALA A 314 -18.89 -23.70 20.25
CA ALA A 314 -18.23 -23.66 21.55
C ALA A 314 -19.22 -23.98 22.67
N ALA A 315 -18.81 -24.84 23.61
CA ALA A 315 -19.68 -25.29 24.69
C ALA A 315 -20.25 -24.14 25.53
N GLY A 316 -21.58 -24.09 25.68
CA GLY A 316 -22.27 -23.07 26.46
C GLY A 316 -22.35 -21.69 25.83
N ARG A 317 -22.04 -21.56 24.54
CA ARG A 317 -22.17 -20.33 23.76
C ARG A 317 -23.12 -20.52 22.58
N THR A 318 -23.82 -19.44 22.21
CA THR A 318 -24.67 -19.38 21.05
C THR A 318 -24.13 -18.37 20.06
N PHE A 319 -24.00 -18.78 18.80
CA PHE A 319 -23.49 -17.93 17.72
C PHE A 319 -24.54 -17.73 16.64
N ASP A 320 -24.63 -16.51 16.12
CA ASP A 320 -25.26 -16.23 14.84
C ASP A 320 -24.16 -16.29 13.77
N VAL A 321 -24.31 -17.23 12.86
CA VAL A 321 -23.36 -17.47 11.77
C VAL A 321 -23.97 -16.94 10.49
N THR A 322 -23.34 -15.94 9.88
CA THR A 322 -23.74 -15.39 8.58
C THR A 322 -22.59 -15.55 7.61
N ALA A 323 -22.83 -16.19 6.46
CA ALA A 323 -21.85 -16.29 5.39
C ALA A 323 -22.33 -15.59 4.12
N ALA A 324 -21.41 -14.88 3.49
CA ALA A 324 -21.58 -14.18 2.22
C ALA A 324 -20.59 -14.69 1.17
N PRO A 325 -21.00 -14.77 -0.12
CA PRO A 325 -20.11 -15.19 -1.18
C PRO A 325 -18.97 -14.19 -1.42
N MET A 326 -17.79 -14.70 -1.79
CA MET A 326 -16.63 -13.88 -2.15
C MET A 326 -16.49 -13.72 -3.66
N PRO A 327 -16.05 -12.52 -4.14
CA PRO A 327 -15.58 -12.36 -5.51
C PRO A 327 -14.41 -13.31 -5.79
N GLY A 328 -14.54 -14.17 -6.81
CA GLY A 328 -13.53 -15.19 -7.13
C GLY A 328 -13.80 -16.59 -6.57
N GLY A 329 -14.93 -16.78 -5.89
CA GLY A 329 -15.39 -18.04 -5.32
C GLY A 329 -15.04 -18.23 -3.84
N GLY A 330 -15.83 -19.09 -3.18
CA GLY A 330 -15.75 -19.28 -1.74
C GLY A 330 -16.70 -18.37 -0.95
N ALA A 331 -16.52 -18.28 0.37
CA ALA A 331 -17.38 -17.51 1.26
C ALA A 331 -16.62 -16.89 2.44
N VAL A 332 -17.09 -15.76 2.92
CA VAL A 332 -16.70 -15.18 4.21
C VAL A 332 -17.80 -15.45 5.21
N ALA A 333 -17.47 -16.05 6.33
CA ALA A 333 -18.40 -16.25 7.44
C ALA A 333 -18.02 -15.36 8.63
N VAL A 334 -19.06 -14.74 9.20
CA VAL A 334 -19.01 -13.95 10.44
C VAL A 334 -19.77 -14.70 11.51
N LEU A 335 -19.15 -14.89 12.66
CA LEU A 335 -19.73 -15.54 13.83
C LEU A 335 -19.87 -14.50 14.94
N ARG A 336 -21.10 -14.16 15.25
CA ARG A 336 -21.45 -13.22 16.32
C ARG A 336 -21.86 -13.97 17.56
N ASP A 337 -21.21 -13.72 18.68
CA ASP A 337 -21.56 -14.32 19.97
C ASP A 337 -22.84 -13.65 20.52
N LEU A 338 -23.92 -14.40 20.60
CA LEU A 338 -25.20 -13.98 21.14
C LEU A 338 -25.44 -14.47 22.58
N THR A 339 -24.45 -15.12 23.19
CA THR A 339 -24.62 -15.82 24.47
C THR A 339 -25.14 -14.90 25.59
N GLU A 340 -24.56 -13.73 25.74
CA GLU A 340 -24.99 -12.76 26.75
C GLU A 340 -26.40 -12.20 26.44
N THR A 341 -26.65 -11.87 25.18
CA THR A 341 -27.97 -11.38 24.75
C THR A 341 -29.07 -12.41 25.00
N GLU A 342 -28.84 -13.67 24.64
CA GLU A 342 -29.81 -14.74 24.87
C GLU A 342 -30.01 -15.04 26.36
N ARG A 343 -28.94 -14.99 27.17
CA ARG A 343 -29.04 -15.12 28.62
C ARG A 343 -29.91 -14.01 29.24
N MET A 344 -29.69 -12.77 28.80
CA MET A 344 -30.49 -11.62 29.24
C MET A 344 -31.94 -11.74 28.81
N GLU A 345 -32.19 -12.11 27.56
CA GLU A 345 -33.56 -12.32 27.06
C GLU A 345 -34.29 -13.48 27.78
N LYS A 346 -33.59 -14.58 28.04
CA LYS A 346 -34.11 -15.70 28.82
C LYS A 346 -34.45 -15.27 30.24
N SER A 347 -33.50 -14.60 30.90
CA SER A 347 -33.71 -14.08 32.26
C SER A 347 -34.90 -13.13 32.34
N ARG A 348 -35.08 -12.27 31.33
CA ARG A 348 -36.24 -11.37 31.23
C ARG A 348 -37.56 -12.13 31.05
N ARG A 349 -37.58 -13.14 30.16
CA ARG A 349 -38.78 -13.98 29.96
C ARG A 349 -39.14 -14.75 31.22
N ASP A 350 -38.16 -15.37 31.86
CA ASP A 350 -38.34 -16.12 33.10
C ASP A 350 -38.84 -15.20 34.23
N PHE A 351 -38.30 -13.97 34.32
CA PHE A 351 -38.77 -12.95 35.25
C PHE A 351 -40.25 -12.60 35.05
N ILE A 352 -40.67 -12.28 33.82
CA ILE A 352 -42.08 -11.94 33.49
C ILE A 352 -43.02 -13.12 33.82
N ALA A 353 -42.61 -14.34 33.47
CA ALA A 353 -43.39 -15.54 33.78
C ALA A 353 -43.55 -15.75 35.29
N ASN A 354 -42.46 -15.60 36.05
CA ASN A 354 -42.48 -15.76 37.50
C ASN A 354 -43.29 -14.66 38.18
N VAL A 355 -43.19 -13.37 37.77
CA VAL A 355 -44.07 -12.29 38.27
C VAL A 355 -45.52 -12.62 38.05
N SER A 356 -45.88 -13.05 36.83
CA SER A 356 -47.27 -13.41 36.49
C SER A 356 -47.79 -14.54 37.37
N HIS A 357 -46.98 -15.55 37.64
CA HIS A 357 -47.36 -16.67 38.51
C HIS A 357 -47.52 -16.26 39.98
N GLU A 358 -46.55 -15.48 40.51
CA GLU A 358 -46.59 -15.06 41.93
C GLU A 358 -47.72 -14.02 42.21
N LEU A 359 -48.17 -13.27 41.21
CA LEU A 359 -49.37 -12.40 41.33
C LEU A 359 -50.67 -13.17 41.16
N ARG A 360 -50.76 -14.15 40.24
CA ARG A 360 -52.00 -14.90 39.97
C ARG A 360 -52.45 -15.72 41.16
N THR A 361 -51.52 -16.38 41.84
CA THR A 361 -51.86 -17.29 42.97
C THR A 361 -52.59 -16.56 44.11
N PRO A 362 -52.10 -15.46 44.71
CA PRO A 362 -52.85 -14.74 45.76
C PRO A 362 -54.15 -14.12 45.23
N LEU A 363 -54.16 -13.63 43.97
CA LEU A 363 -55.35 -13.05 43.37
C LEU A 363 -56.48 -14.09 43.23
N THR A 364 -56.20 -15.30 42.73
CA THR A 364 -57.17 -16.39 42.63
C THR A 364 -57.69 -16.79 44.01
N SER A 365 -56.81 -16.78 45.04
CA SER A 365 -57.16 -17.07 46.41
C SER A 365 -58.13 -15.99 46.96
N ILE A 366 -57.82 -14.70 46.78
CA ILE A 366 -58.69 -13.59 47.18
C ILE A 366 -60.08 -13.73 46.50
N GLN A 367 -60.02 -13.93 45.16
CA GLN A 367 -61.29 -14.08 44.38
C GLN A 367 -62.11 -15.24 44.86
N GLY A 368 -61.55 -16.42 45.00
CA GLY A 368 -62.30 -17.62 45.43
C GLY A 368 -62.92 -17.49 46.81
N TYR A 369 -62.13 -16.96 47.79
CA TYR A 369 -62.72 -16.74 49.13
C TYR A 369 -63.78 -15.62 49.16
N THR A 370 -63.62 -14.59 48.31
CA THR A 370 -64.63 -13.54 48.18
C THR A 370 -65.94 -14.09 47.56
N GLU A 371 -65.80 -14.89 46.48
CA GLU A 371 -66.95 -15.57 45.87
C GLU A 371 -67.70 -16.49 46.88
N THR A 372 -66.93 -17.28 47.66
CA THR A 372 -67.51 -18.14 48.69
C THR A 372 -68.24 -17.36 49.79
N LEU A 373 -67.67 -16.19 50.18
CA LEU A 373 -68.33 -15.28 51.15
C LEU A 373 -69.58 -14.63 50.63
N LEU A 374 -69.72 -14.43 49.33
CA LEU A 374 -70.86 -13.82 48.68
C LEU A 374 -71.98 -14.84 48.42
N ASP A 375 -71.65 -16.10 48.10
CA ASP A 375 -72.61 -17.12 47.62
C ASP A 375 -73.16 -17.99 48.73
N SER A 376 -72.64 -17.96 49.96
CA SER A 376 -73.07 -18.88 51.02
C SER A 376 -73.25 -18.19 52.38
N PRO A 377 -74.38 -18.47 53.10
CA PRO A 377 -74.55 -18.06 54.47
C PRO A 377 -73.57 -18.88 55.38
N LEU A 378 -72.43 -18.32 55.73
CA LEU A 378 -71.46 -18.95 56.55
C LEU A 378 -71.59 -18.61 58.02
N ALA A 379 -71.18 -19.52 58.92
CA ALA A 379 -71.05 -19.21 60.34
C ALA A 379 -69.94 -18.15 60.58
N ASP A 380 -70.14 -17.25 61.53
CA ASP A 380 -69.30 -16.11 61.84
C ASP A 380 -67.80 -16.46 61.96
N ASN A 381 -67.44 -17.63 62.47
CA ASN A 381 -66.03 -18.08 62.56
C ASN A 381 -65.38 -18.30 61.19
N HIS A 382 -66.08 -18.88 60.22
CA HIS A 382 -65.57 -19.11 58.87
C HIS A 382 -65.50 -17.80 58.07
N VAL A 383 -66.39 -16.87 58.31
CA VAL A 383 -66.31 -15.52 57.68
C VAL A 383 -64.99 -14.82 58.12
N ARG A 384 -64.70 -14.89 59.42
CA ARG A 384 -63.48 -14.29 59.95
C ARG A 384 -62.19 -14.96 59.39
N ASP A 385 -62.20 -16.27 59.28
CA ASP A 385 -61.06 -17.02 58.74
C ASP A 385 -60.81 -16.66 57.24
N PHE A 386 -61.89 -16.56 56.45
CA PHE A 386 -61.76 -16.20 55.02
C PHE A 386 -61.31 -14.74 54.81
N LEU A 387 -61.86 -13.83 55.62
CA LEU A 387 -61.36 -12.42 55.60
C LEU A 387 -59.88 -12.31 56.00
N GLU A 388 -59.42 -13.13 56.96
CA GLU A 388 -58.03 -13.17 57.34
C GLU A 388 -57.16 -13.74 56.25
N ILE A 389 -57.58 -14.74 55.47
CA ILE A 389 -56.89 -15.24 54.28
C ILE A 389 -56.84 -14.21 53.20
N ILE A 390 -57.90 -13.46 52.90
CA ILE A 390 -57.99 -12.37 51.95
C ILE A 390 -57.00 -11.27 52.36
N ARG A 391 -57.00 -10.82 53.63
CA ARG A 391 -56.10 -9.81 54.19
C ARG A 391 -54.65 -10.22 54.02
N LYS A 392 -54.29 -11.47 54.34
CA LYS A 392 -52.95 -12.01 54.21
C LYS A 392 -52.45 -12.04 52.75
N ASN A 393 -53.30 -12.43 51.82
CA ASN A 393 -52.96 -12.45 50.40
C ASN A 393 -52.84 -11.03 49.82
N ALA A 394 -53.70 -10.09 50.21
CA ALA A 394 -53.59 -8.69 49.80
C ALA A 394 -52.28 -8.05 50.32
N ALA A 395 -51.96 -8.25 51.61
CA ALA A 395 -50.70 -7.77 52.16
C ALA A 395 -49.46 -8.38 51.47
N ARG A 396 -49.53 -9.67 51.07
CA ARG A 396 -48.50 -10.33 50.28
C ARG A 396 -48.34 -9.69 48.90
N MET A 397 -49.45 -9.35 48.21
CA MET A 397 -49.39 -8.69 46.90
C MET A 397 -48.77 -7.30 47.02
N THR A 398 -49.15 -6.50 48.02
CA THR A 398 -48.54 -5.18 48.28
C THR A 398 -47.04 -5.31 48.43
N ARG A 399 -46.56 -6.22 49.28
CA ARG A 399 -45.14 -6.47 49.48
C ARG A 399 -44.42 -6.89 48.18
N LEU A 400 -45.06 -7.79 47.40
CA LEU A 400 -44.50 -8.23 46.11
C LEU A 400 -44.35 -7.07 45.12
N THR A 401 -45.35 -6.18 45.04
CA THR A 401 -45.28 -4.99 44.16
C THR A 401 -44.23 -4.00 44.62
N GLU A 402 -44.06 -3.77 45.92
CA GLU A 402 -43.01 -2.93 46.49
C GLU A 402 -41.62 -3.49 46.21
N ASP A 403 -41.43 -4.81 46.42
CA ASP A 403 -40.18 -5.51 46.09
C ASP A 403 -39.81 -5.39 44.60
N LEU A 404 -40.83 -5.57 43.72
CA LEU A 404 -40.63 -5.42 42.27
C LEU A 404 -40.27 -4.00 41.87
N LEU A 405 -40.91 -2.97 42.42
CA LEU A 405 -40.60 -1.58 42.15
C LEU A 405 -39.20 -1.23 42.65
N THR A 406 -38.81 -1.68 43.85
CA THR A 406 -37.47 -1.48 44.39
C THR A 406 -36.42 -2.13 43.51
N LEU A 407 -36.65 -3.41 43.12
CA LEU A 407 -35.72 -4.11 42.24
C LEU A 407 -35.58 -3.41 40.90
N ALA A 408 -36.69 -2.98 40.26
CA ALA A 408 -36.65 -2.28 38.99
C ALA A 408 -35.87 -0.97 39.06
N ARG A 409 -36.08 -0.18 40.13
CA ARG A 409 -35.35 1.10 40.32
C ARG A 409 -33.86 0.91 40.56
N VAL A 410 -33.47 -0.10 41.32
CA VAL A 410 -32.07 -0.39 41.57
C VAL A 410 -31.37 -0.94 40.32
N GLU A 411 -32.05 -1.82 39.54
CA GLU A 411 -31.50 -2.40 38.33
C GLU A 411 -31.36 -1.37 37.17
N SER A 412 -32.32 -0.46 37.03
CA SER A 412 -32.24 0.60 36.00
C SER A 412 -31.23 1.69 36.34
N GLY A 413 -30.68 1.71 37.57
CA GLY A 413 -29.81 2.79 38.05
C GLY A 413 -30.57 4.10 38.29
N GLU A 414 -31.91 4.08 38.27
CA GLU A 414 -32.75 5.27 38.56
C GLU A 414 -32.72 5.61 40.04
N GLN A 415 -32.45 4.62 40.92
CA GLN A 415 -32.34 4.87 42.36
C GLN A 415 -31.07 5.60 42.66
N ARG A 416 -31.18 6.86 43.09
CA ARG A 416 -30.06 7.64 43.60
C ARG A 416 -29.87 7.31 45.08
N PHE A 417 -28.71 6.77 45.42
CA PHE A 417 -28.30 6.52 46.80
C PHE A 417 -27.60 7.73 47.37
N ASP A 418 -27.95 8.10 48.60
CA ASP A 418 -27.27 9.13 49.36
C ASP A 418 -26.05 8.54 50.07
N ILE A 419 -24.96 8.40 49.32
CA ILE A 419 -23.74 7.79 49.85
C ILE A 419 -23.03 8.72 50.81
N GLN A 420 -23.07 8.37 52.07
CA GLN A 420 -22.44 9.06 53.17
C GLN A 420 -21.38 8.20 53.84
N ARG A 421 -20.55 8.83 54.69
CA ARG A 421 -19.63 8.15 55.58
C ARG A 421 -20.38 7.69 56.82
N VAL A 422 -20.54 6.40 56.99
CA VAL A 422 -21.27 5.80 58.12
C VAL A 422 -20.38 4.80 58.85
N SER A 423 -20.42 4.80 60.19
CA SER A 423 -19.73 3.81 60.98
C SER A 423 -20.36 2.43 60.82
N ALA A 424 -19.54 1.42 60.64
CA ALA A 424 -20.02 0.02 60.59
C ALA A 424 -20.73 -0.40 61.88
N GLU A 425 -20.30 0.13 63.01
CA GLU A 425 -20.94 -0.09 64.33
C GLU A 425 -22.34 0.54 64.40
N GLU A 426 -22.52 1.76 63.90
CA GLU A 426 -23.83 2.42 63.82
C GLU A 426 -24.80 1.58 62.98
N LEU A 427 -24.39 1.12 61.79
CA LEU A 427 -25.23 0.29 60.92
C LEU A 427 -25.65 -1.02 61.60
N LEU A 428 -24.78 -1.66 62.35
CA LEU A 428 -25.09 -2.89 63.10
C LEU A 428 -26.05 -2.60 64.26
N GLN A 429 -25.85 -1.47 64.99
CA GLN A 429 -26.75 -1.08 66.11
C GLN A 429 -28.13 -0.71 65.57
N ASP A 430 -28.26 0.06 64.51
CA ASP A 430 -29.51 0.37 63.86
C ASP A 430 -30.28 -0.91 63.46
N ALA A 431 -29.56 -1.84 62.84
CA ALA A 431 -30.15 -3.15 62.47
C ALA A 431 -30.62 -3.92 63.72
N LEU A 432 -29.80 -4.02 64.77
CA LEU A 432 -30.17 -4.69 66.00
C LEU A 432 -31.40 -4.07 66.64
N GLU A 433 -31.46 -2.74 66.75
CA GLU A 433 -32.60 -2.03 67.39
C GLU A 433 -33.85 -2.21 66.58
N SER A 434 -33.82 -2.04 65.26
CA SER A 434 -34.97 -2.16 64.38
C SER A 434 -35.61 -3.56 64.39
N PHE A 435 -34.80 -4.62 64.53
CA PHE A 435 -35.30 -5.99 64.43
C PHE A 435 -35.40 -6.71 65.77
N ARG A 436 -35.04 -6.10 66.90
CA ARG A 436 -35.08 -6.72 68.24
C ARG A 436 -36.45 -7.23 68.61
N GLU A 437 -37.50 -6.45 68.48
CA GLU A 437 -38.88 -6.84 68.83
C GLU A 437 -39.43 -7.90 67.88
N VAL A 438 -39.10 -7.79 66.59
CA VAL A 438 -39.48 -8.80 65.58
C VAL A 438 -38.83 -10.14 65.90
N ALA A 439 -37.53 -10.14 66.22
CA ALA A 439 -36.80 -11.37 66.59
C ALA A 439 -37.39 -12.04 67.86
N ARG A 440 -37.75 -11.22 68.88
CA ARG A 440 -38.43 -11.72 70.08
C ARG A 440 -39.76 -12.38 69.78
N SER A 441 -40.57 -11.83 68.82
CA SER A 441 -41.84 -12.43 68.42
C SER A 441 -41.69 -13.82 67.78
N TYR A 442 -40.51 -14.08 67.16
CA TYR A 442 -40.14 -15.38 66.59
C TYR A 442 -39.41 -16.29 67.61
N GLY A 443 -39.20 -15.80 68.87
CA GLY A 443 -38.48 -16.55 69.91
C GLY A 443 -36.96 -16.71 69.62
N VAL A 444 -36.39 -15.74 68.86
CA VAL A 444 -34.99 -15.76 68.45
C VAL A 444 -34.23 -14.64 69.13
N GLU A 445 -33.06 -14.94 69.67
CA GLU A 445 -32.12 -13.96 70.19
C GLU A 445 -31.35 -13.31 69.04
N LEU A 446 -31.40 -11.98 68.93
CA LEU A 446 -30.59 -11.21 67.98
C LEU A 446 -29.45 -10.53 68.75
N ALA A 447 -28.23 -10.77 68.35
CA ALA A 447 -27.05 -10.26 69.06
C ALA A 447 -25.98 -9.73 68.04
N ILE A 448 -25.19 -8.75 68.47
CA ILE A 448 -24.01 -8.33 67.73
C ILE A 448 -22.80 -9.08 68.30
N GLU A 449 -22.02 -9.70 67.46
CA GLU A 449 -20.73 -10.25 67.83
C GLU A 449 -19.74 -9.10 68.09
N ASN A 450 -19.08 -9.13 69.27
CA ASN A 450 -18.07 -8.12 69.60
C ASN A 450 -16.95 -8.12 68.55
N SER A 451 -17.06 -7.32 67.54
CA SER A 451 -16.08 -7.18 66.49
C SER A 451 -15.11 -6.05 66.82
N VAL A 452 -13.84 -6.34 66.66
CA VAL A 452 -12.75 -5.35 66.60
C VAL A 452 -13.12 -4.31 65.54
N PHE A 453 -13.01 -3.01 65.91
CA PHE A 453 -13.28 -1.86 65.07
C PHE A 453 -13.22 -2.11 63.55
N ALA A 454 -14.38 -2.23 62.90
CA ALA A 454 -14.44 -2.51 61.47
C ALA A 454 -14.28 -1.24 60.59
N GLY A 455 -14.28 -0.04 61.20
CA GLY A 455 -14.09 1.20 60.48
C GLY A 455 -15.40 1.84 59.95
N ALA A 456 -15.26 2.85 59.08
CA ALA A 456 -16.36 3.51 58.43
C ALA A 456 -16.43 3.10 56.95
N VAL A 457 -17.64 3.08 56.39
CA VAL A 457 -17.92 2.71 55.00
C VAL A 457 -18.60 3.87 54.25
N LYS A 458 -18.53 3.88 52.94
CA LYS A 458 -19.32 4.74 52.07
C LYS A 458 -20.62 4.02 51.77
N ALA A 459 -21.73 4.50 52.31
CA ALA A 459 -23.01 3.81 52.12
C ALA A 459 -24.22 4.76 52.31
N ASP A 460 -25.32 4.38 51.69
CA ASP A 460 -26.65 4.92 51.99
C ASP A 460 -27.25 4.14 53.16
N ARG A 461 -27.55 4.82 54.25
CA ARG A 461 -28.04 4.22 55.52
C ARG A 461 -29.35 3.43 55.33
N GLU A 462 -30.27 4.00 54.56
CA GLU A 462 -31.57 3.36 54.30
C GLU A 462 -31.43 2.10 53.43
N ALA A 463 -30.55 2.17 52.42
CA ALA A 463 -30.24 1.03 51.56
C ALA A 463 -29.58 -0.11 52.33
N ILE A 464 -28.65 0.20 53.23
CA ILE A 464 -28.01 -0.82 54.05
C ILE A 464 -28.96 -1.40 55.08
N HIS A 465 -29.85 -0.58 55.65
CA HIS A 465 -30.96 -1.06 56.49
C HIS A 465 -31.84 -2.04 55.72
N GLN A 466 -32.13 -1.81 54.47
CA GLN A 466 -32.90 -2.74 53.62
C GLN A 466 -32.16 -4.06 53.34
N ILE A 467 -30.81 -4.04 53.18
CA ILE A 467 -30.01 -5.27 53.12
C ILE A 467 -30.16 -6.07 54.40
N PHE A 468 -29.95 -5.45 55.55
CA PHE A 468 -30.10 -6.13 56.84
C PHE A 468 -31.53 -6.66 57.05
N SER A 469 -32.57 -5.90 56.69
CA SER A 469 -33.95 -6.33 56.71
C SER A 469 -34.13 -7.65 55.95
N ASN A 470 -33.69 -7.69 54.69
CA ASN A 470 -33.82 -8.88 53.86
C ASN A 470 -33.07 -10.11 54.44
N LEU A 471 -31.86 -9.89 54.98
CA LEU A 471 -31.05 -10.99 55.54
C LEU A 471 -31.58 -11.46 56.89
N ILE A 472 -31.95 -10.53 57.80
CA ILE A 472 -32.47 -10.86 59.11
C ILE A 472 -33.87 -11.52 59.02
N GLU A 473 -34.77 -10.95 58.18
CA GLU A 473 -36.10 -11.58 57.96
C GLU A 473 -35.95 -13.02 57.40
N ASN A 474 -35.01 -13.29 56.52
CA ASN A 474 -34.75 -14.63 56.05
C ASN A 474 -34.26 -15.54 57.17
N ALA A 475 -33.32 -15.09 58.00
CA ALA A 475 -32.83 -15.85 59.17
C ALA A 475 -33.99 -16.16 60.13
N LEU A 476 -34.85 -15.20 60.45
CA LEU A 476 -36.01 -15.38 61.35
C LEU A 476 -37.06 -16.35 60.80
N LYS A 477 -37.34 -16.28 59.49
CA LYS A 477 -38.35 -17.13 58.83
C LYS A 477 -37.90 -18.58 58.66
N TYR A 478 -36.65 -18.78 58.29
CA TYR A 478 -36.18 -20.11 57.88
C TYR A 478 -35.30 -20.81 58.95
N ALA A 479 -34.73 -20.04 59.88
CA ALA A 479 -33.77 -20.54 60.85
C ALA A 479 -34.17 -20.30 62.32
N ALA A 480 -35.47 -20.02 62.59
CA ALA A 480 -35.98 -19.82 63.96
C ALA A 480 -35.67 -21.01 64.89
N SER A 481 -35.55 -22.24 64.37
CA SER A 481 -35.14 -23.42 65.11
C SER A 481 -33.79 -23.27 65.80
N GLY A 482 -32.90 -22.45 65.30
CA GLY A 482 -31.57 -22.17 65.88
C GLY A 482 -31.59 -21.18 67.04
N LYS A 483 -32.73 -20.53 67.30
CA LYS A 483 -33.00 -19.62 68.43
C LYS A 483 -32.05 -18.44 68.57
N LYS A 484 -31.13 -18.26 67.64
CA LYS A 484 -30.12 -17.21 67.67
C LYS A 484 -29.74 -16.75 66.28
N VAL A 485 -29.59 -15.41 66.11
CA VAL A 485 -29.00 -14.78 64.90
C VAL A 485 -27.94 -13.80 65.34
N ILE A 486 -26.77 -13.85 64.73
CA ILE A 486 -25.62 -13.00 65.03
C ILE A 486 -25.38 -12.05 63.85
N LEU A 487 -25.28 -10.76 64.18
CA LEU A 487 -24.82 -9.71 63.27
C LEU A 487 -23.35 -9.40 63.55
N GLY A 488 -22.56 -9.11 62.57
CA GLY A 488 -21.18 -8.70 62.80
C GLY A 488 -20.56 -8.01 61.57
N ALA A 489 -19.42 -7.39 61.84
CA ALA A 489 -18.62 -6.76 60.81
C ALA A 489 -17.13 -7.02 61.05
N ARG A 490 -16.36 -7.15 60.00
CA ARG A 490 -14.90 -7.32 60.07
C ARG A 490 -14.20 -6.49 59.00
N ALA A 491 -13.03 -5.93 59.34
CA ALA A 491 -12.23 -5.21 58.36
C ALA A 491 -11.60 -6.18 57.35
N THR A 492 -11.61 -5.79 56.09
CA THR A 492 -10.93 -6.50 55.01
C THR A 492 -9.93 -5.58 54.31
N LYS A 493 -9.12 -6.12 53.39
CA LYS A 493 -8.15 -5.30 52.64
C LYS A 493 -8.81 -4.20 51.79
N SER A 494 -10.04 -4.41 51.33
CA SER A 494 -10.76 -3.54 50.41
C SER A 494 -11.93 -2.78 51.03
N GLY A 495 -12.25 -3.02 52.29
CA GLY A 495 -13.39 -2.41 52.94
C GLY A 495 -13.83 -3.12 54.21
N VAL A 496 -15.11 -3.09 54.49
CA VAL A 496 -15.73 -3.77 55.64
C VAL A 496 -16.65 -4.87 55.13
N GLU A 497 -16.52 -6.07 55.66
CA GLU A 497 -17.40 -7.20 55.41
C GLU A 497 -18.37 -7.34 56.59
N PHE A 498 -19.65 -7.18 56.27
CA PHE A 498 -20.77 -7.42 57.21
C PHE A 498 -21.28 -8.86 57.03
N TYR A 499 -21.81 -9.44 58.10
CA TYR A 499 -22.44 -10.76 58.04
C TYR A 499 -23.65 -10.88 58.95
N VAL A 500 -24.58 -11.74 58.49
CA VAL A 500 -25.75 -12.20 59.28
C VAL A 500 -25.64 -13.71 59.32
N ARG A 501 -25.48 -14.27 60.56
CA ARG A 501 -25.31 -15.70 60.80
C ARG A 501 -26.52 -16.22 61.53
N ASP A 502 -27.15 -17.27 60.99
CA ASP A 502 -28.16 -18.08 61.64
C ASP A 502 -27.60 -19.47 62.01
N PHE A 503 -28.31 -20.16 62.93
CA PHE A 503 -28.01 -21.50 63.37
C PHE A 503 -29.15 -22.47 63.03
N GLY A 504 -29.78 -22.28 61.89
CA GLY A 504 -30.88 -23.06 61.39
C GLY A 504 -30.47 -24.35 60.67
N PRO A 505 -31.34 -24.90 59.80
CA PRO A 505 -31.12 -26.18 59.12
C PRO A 505 -30.02 -26.11 58.04
N GLY A 506 -29.51 -24.91 57.71
CA GLY A 506 -28.54 -24.74 56.64
C GLY A 506 -29.09 -24.93 55.24
N ILE A 507 -28.25 -24.74 54.23
CA ILE A 507 -28.60 -24.78 52.81
C ILE A 507 -27.63 -25.73 52.11
N SER A 508 -28.15 -26.62 51.24
CA SER A 508 -27.32 -27.51 50.42
C SER A 508 -26.45 -26.73 49.44
N SER A 509 -25.23 -27.18 49.21
CA SER A 509 -24.25 -26.53 48.32
C SER A 509 -24.76 -26.33 46.90
N GLU A 510 -25.64 -27.17 46.40
CA GLU A 510 -26.25 -27.03 45.04
C GLU A 510 -27.15 -25.79 44.89
N HIS A 511 -27.69 -25.27 46.00
CA HIS A 511 -28.54 -24.09 46.02
C HIS A 511 -27.78 -22.79 46.22
N LEU A 512 -26.56 -22.79 46.79
CA LEU A 512 -25.79 -21.59 47.11
C LEU A 512 -25.57 -20.66 45.93
N PRO A 513 -25.21 -21.13 44.71
CA PRO A 513 -24.96 -20.24 43.56
C PRO A 513 -26.22 -19.50 43.10
N ARG A 514 -27.39 -20.05 43.41
CA ARG A 514 -28.70 -19.59 42.93
C ARG A 514 -29.49 -18.75 43.92
N LEU A 515 -29.06 -18.67 45.16
CA LEU A 515 -29.82 -18.00 46.23
C LEU A 515 -30.17 -16.55 45.94
N PHE A 516 -29.31 -15.86 45.19
CA PHE A 516 -29.50 -14.45 44.79
C PHE A 516 -30.16 -14.26 43.44
N GLU A 517 -30.68 -15.37 42.83
CA GLU A 517 -31.51 -15.28 41.64
C GLU A 517 -32.93 -14.80 42.03
N ARG A 518 -33.59 -14.04 41.14
CA ARG A 518 -34.93 -13.52 41.32
C ARG A 518 -35.92 -14.70 41.42
N PHE A 519 -36.85 -14.68 42.42
CA PHE A 519 -37.86 -15.70 42.69
C PHE A 519 -37.29 -17.08 43.02
N TYR A 520 -36.00 -17.20 43.28
CA TYR A 520 -35.39 -18.47 43.66
C TYR A 520 -35.78 -18.86 45.08
N ARG A 521 -36.13 -20.11 45.30
CA ARG A 521 -36.47 -20.69 46.61
C ARG A 521 -36.03 -22.14 46.64
N VAL A 522 -35.40 -22.55 47.74
CA VAL A 522 -34.96 -23.91 47.97
C VAL A 522 -36.17 -24.87 48.10
N ASP A 523 -37.19 -24.46 48.87
CA ASP A 523 -38.45 -25.22 49.04
C ASP A 523 -39.65 -24.30 48.69
N LYS A 524 -40.32 -24.60 47.57
CA LYS A 524 -41.46 -23.82 47.07
C LYS A 524 -42.74 -23.97 47.94
N ALA A 525 -42.94 -25.13 48.60
CA ALA A 525 -44.12 -25.39 49.39
C ALA A 525 -44.10 -24.67 50.72
N ARG A 526 -43.03 -24.87 51.49
CA ARG A 526 -42.84 -24.26 52.83
C ARG A 526 -42.71 -22.74 52.79
N SER A 527 -42.10 -22.24 51.72
CA SER A 527 -41.95 -20.79 51.50
C SER A 527 -43.25 -20.05 51.16
N ARG A 528 -44.28 -20.74 50.60
CA ARG A 528 -45.56 -20.13 50.35
C ARG A 528 -46.34 -19.84 51.63
N GLU A 529 -46.29 -20.70 52.59
CA GLU A 529 -46.93 -20.53 53.91
C GLU A 529 -46.29 -19.40 54.73
N SER A 530 -44.97 -19.23 54.62
CA SER A 530 -44.22 -18.17 55.32
C SER A 530 -44.22 -16.80 54.62
N GLY A 531 -44.90 -16.66 53.47
CA GLY A 531 -45.16 -15.38 52.80
C GLY A 531 -43.94 -14.73 52.14
N GLY A 532 -42.87 -15.48 51.85
CA GLY A 532 -41.71 -14.96 51.17
C GLY A 532 -41.97 -14.66 49.68
N THR A 533 -41.43 -13.56 49.13
CA THR A 533 -41.54 -13.18 47.72
C THR A 533 -40.48 -13.86 46.83
N GLY A 534 -39.35 -14.24 47.41
CA GLY A 534 -38.16 -14.74 46.69
C GLY A 534 -37.38 -13.60 45.98
N LEU A 535 -37.69 -12.33 46.28
CA LEU A 535 -37.01 -11.16 45.74
C LEU A 535 -36.02 -10.52 46.72
N GLY A 536 -36.19 -10.71 48.04
CA GLY A 536 -35.39 -10.01 49.04
C GLY A 536 -33.89 -10.23 48.93
N LEU A 537 -33.39 -11.45 48.67
CA LEU A 537 -31.96 -11.71 48.45
C LEU A 537 -31.46 -11.12 47.13
N ALA A 538 -32.29 -11.08 46.08
CA ALA A 538 -31.96 -10.42 44.82
C ALA A 538 -31.86 -8.90 45.01
N ILE A 539 -32.79 -8.29 45.76
CA ILE A 539 -32.76 -6.88 46.12
C ILE A 539 -31.49 -6.56 46.90
N ALA A 540 -31.18 -7.35 47.95
CA ALA A 540 -29.92 -7.18 48.72
C ALA A 540 -28.69 -7.23 47.82
N LYS A 541 -28.62 -8.17 46.89
CA LYS A 541 -27.52 -8.28 45.93
C LYS A 541 -27.41 -7.01 45.06
N HIS A 542 -28.50 -6.53 44.49
CA HIS A 542 -28.46 -5.36 43.61
C HIS A 542 -28.07 -4.07 44.38
N ILE A 543 -28.55 -3.92 45.62
CA ILE A 543 -28.16 -2.80 46.49
C ILE A 543 -26.64 -2.88 46.79
N VAL A 544 -26.12 -4.06 47.16
CA VAL A 544 -24.69 -4.24 47.42
C VAL A 544 -23.83 -3.93 46.21
N LEU A 545 -24.26 -4.41 45.01
CA LEU A 545 -23.55 -4.13 43.75
C LEU A 545 -23.57 -2.63 43.42
N ALA A 546 -24.69 -1.94 43.66
CA ALA A 546 -24.79 -0.50 43.47
C ALA A 546 -23.89 0.32 44.44
N HIS A 547 -23.48 -0.29 45.56
CA HIS A 547 -22.50 0.25 46.49
C HIS A 547 -21.06 -0.28 46.23
N GLU A 548 -20.80 -0.83 45.01
CA GLU A 548 -19.51 -1.38 44.60
C GLU A 548 -18.99 -2.52 45.50
N GLY A 549 -19.91 -3.21 46.20
CA GLY A 549 -19.65 -4.31 47.07
C GLY A 549 -19.86 -5.69 46.43
N THR A 550 -19.65 -6.72 47.24
CA THR A 550 -19.91 -8.13 46.87
C THR A 550 -20.77 -8.78 47.93
N ILE A 551 -21.67 -9.71 47.53
CA ILE A 551 -22.49 -10.52 48.47
C ILE A 551 -22.30 -11.99 48.18
N ARG A 552 -22.24 -12.80 49.23
CA ARG A 552 -22.14 -14.25 49.15
C ARG A 552 -22.84 -14.93 50.34
N ALA A 553 -23.07 -16.23 50.23
CA ALA A 553 -23.60 -17.07 51.31
C ALA A 553 -22.68 -18.25 51.52
N GLU A 554 -22.45 -18.57 52.78
CA GLU A 554 -21.72 -19.76 53.25
C GLU A 554 -22.66 -20.57 54.14
N SER A 555 -22.89 -21.83 53.83
CA SER A 555 -23.80 -22.67 54.59
C SER A 555 -23.45 -24.14 54.50
N GLU A 556 -23.72 -24.86 55.57
CA GLU A 556 -23.59 -26.30 55.67
C GLU A 556 -24.88 -26.86 56.30
N LEU A 557 -25.38 -27.99 55.77
CA LEU A 557 -26.60 -28.62 56.27
C LEU A 557 -26.47 -28.92 57.76
N ASN A 558 -27.52 -28.54 58.56
CA ASN A 558 -27.63 -28.65 60.01
C ASN A 558 -26.63 -27.81 60.84
N HIS A 559 -25.84 -26.91 60.19
CA HIS A 559 -24.93 -26.00 60.87
C HIS A 559 -25.30 -24.52 60.71
N GLY A 560 -26.42 -24.22 60.01
CA GLY A 560 -26.86 -22.87 59.77
C GLY A 560 -26.30 -22.23 58.53
N SER A 561 -26.55 -20.93 58.35
CA SER A 561 -26.08 -20.16 57.18
C SER A 561 -25.49 -18.82 57.60
N THR A 562 -24.52 -18.36 56.85
CA THR A 562 -23.92 -17.01 57.00
C THR A 562 -24.02 -16.28 55.66
N PHE A 563 -24.74 -15.18 55.67
CA PHE A 563 -24.77 -14.26 54.51
C PHE A 563 -23.79 -13.12 54.74
N LEU A 564 -22.91 -12.90 53.81
CA LEU A 564 -21.83 -11.92 53.92
C LEU A 564 -21.93 -10.91 52.76
N PHE A 565 -21.71 -9.62 53.09
CA PHE A 565 -21.60 -8.59 52.06
C PHE A 565 -20.50 -7.59 52.39
N THR A 566 -19.85 -7.05 51.36
CA THR A 566 -18.77 -6.08 51.54
C THR A 566 -19.20 -4.69 51.10
N LEU A 567 -18.67 -3.67 51.78
CA LEU A 567 -18.81 -2.27 51.39
C LEU A 567 -17.42 -1.62 51.37
N THR A 568 -17.22 -0.66 50.50
CA THR A 568 -15.95 0.06 50.33
C THR A 568 -15.64 0.86 51.58
N ALA A 569 -14.43 0.75 52.14
CA ALA A 569 -13.99 1.58 53.25
C ALA A 569 -14.02 3.08 52.88
N SER A 570 -14.47 3.89 53.84
CA SER A 570 -14.22 5.32 53.74
C SER A 570 -12.82 5.62 54.27
N GLU A 571 -11.94 6.18 53.45
CA GLU A 571 -10.65 6.63 53.90
C GLU A 571 -10.76 7.49 55.18
N PRO A 572 -9.87 7.34 56.17
CA PRO A 572 -9.83 8.28 57.28
C PRO A 572 -9.49 9.64 56.73
N GLY A 573 -10.44 10.61 56.89
CA GLY A 573 -10.24 12.02 56.51
C GLY A 573 -9.23 12.68 57.44
#